data_ee55e294c178cc1bf950263b714783ec
#
_entry.id   ee55e294c178cc1bf950263b714783ec
#
_cell.length_a   1.000
_cell.length_b   1.000
_cell.length_c   1.000
_cell.angle_alpha   90.00
_cell.angle_beta   90.00
_cell.angle_gamma   90.00
#
_symmetry.space_group_name_H-M   'P 1'
#
loop_
_entity.id
_entity.type
_entity.pdbx_description
1 polymer ?
#
loop_
_entity_poly.entity_id
_entity_poly.type
_entity_poly.pdbx_seq_one_letter_code
_entity_poly.pdbx_strand_id
1 'polypeptide(L)'
;MCLQGILEGKPYYVKKTGEIITANSGFNIIVTANTKGRGSDDGRYVAASILDDAWLERFPITIKQEYPSVTVEKKILSSYLTEADMIDHLTNWSDIIRKTFDAGGLNDLISTRRLVHIAKTYNLVQNRTKAIELCINRFDEETKTAFLALYSKVDPTINPVPQAPEATTSENITINPDGSVNI
;
A
#
# COMPACT_ATOMS: atom_id res chain seq x y z
N MET A 1 17.47 -28.02 -9.03
CA MET A 1 17.69 -26.58 -9.31
C MET A 1 18.32 -26.42 -10.70
N CYS A 2 17.53 -25.93 -11.66
CA CYS A 2 17.98 -25.87 -13.06
C CYS A 2 19.03 -24.80 -13.36
N LEU A 3 19.10 -23.73 -12.57
CA LEU A 3 19.94 -22.54 -12.85
C LEU A 3 21.34 -22.60 -12.23
N GLN A 4 21.64 -23.58 -11.40
CA GLN A 4 22.92 -23.64 -10.67
C GLN A 4 24.13 -23.68 -11.61
N GLY A 5 24.08 -24.49 -12.65
CA GLY A 5 25.17 -24.60 -13.62
C GLY A 5 25.41 -23.29 -14.38
N ILE A 6 24.33 -22.59 -14.77
CA ILE A 6 24.42 -21.30 -15.50
C ILE A 6 25.02 -20.21 -14.58
N LEU A 7 24.64 -20.16 -13.31
CA LEU A 7 25.22 -19.25 -12.33
C LEU A 7 26.73 -19.48 -12.11
N GLU A 8 27.20 -20.71 -12.33
CA GLU A 8 28.61 -21.09 -12.28
C GLU A 8 29.32 -20.95 -13.64
N GLY A 9 28.67 -20.36 -14.64
CA GLY A 9 29.22 -20.20 -15.99
C GLY A 9 29.31 -21.51 -16.81
N LYS A 10 28.61 -22.56 -16.37
CA LYS A 10 28.58 -23.84 -17.08
C LYS A 10 27.50 -23.84 -18.17
N PRO A 11 27.67 -24.60 -19.27
CA PRO A 11 26.64 -24.79 -20.27
C PRO A 11 25.37 -25.42 -19.68
N TYR A 12 24.22 -25.01 -20.18
CA TYR A 12 22.92 -25.57 -19.79
C TYR A 12 22.38 -26.50 -20.87
N TYR A 13 22.08 -27.75 -20.50
CA TYR A 13 21.44 -28.70 -21.39
C TYR A 13 19.90 -28.59 -21.30
N VAL A 14 19.28 -28.22 -22.42
CA VAL A 14 17.83 -28.11 -22.56
C VAL A 14 17.27 -29.48 -22.90
N LYS A 15 16.79 -30.22 -21.90
CA LYS A 15 16.29 -31.61 -22.05
C LYS A 15 15.20 -31.76 -23.10
N LYS A 16 14.38 -30.74 -23.34
CA LYS A 16 13.25 -30.78 -24.27
C LYS A 16 13.69 -30.72 -25.74
N THR A 17 14.76 -29.98 -26.04
CA THR A 17 15.24 -29.77 -27.42
C THR A 17 16.54 -30.50 -27.71
N GLY A 18 17.24 -31.00 -26.68
CA GLY A 18 18.56 -31.63 -26.82
C GLY A 18 19.70 -30.63 -27.01
N GLU A 19 19.43 -29.31 -26.90
CA GLU A 19 20.41 -28.27 -27.15
C GLU A 19 21.28 -27.98 -25.93
N ILE A 20 22.54 -27.60 -26.18
CA ILE A 20 23.43 -27.07 -25.15
C ILE A 20 23.55 -25.57 -25.36
N ILE A 21 23.15 -24.81 -24.37
CA ILE A 21 23.17 -23.32 -24.38
C ILE A 21 24.31 -22.86 -23.47
N THR A 22 25.15 -21.96 -23.97
CA THR A 22 26.20 -21.29 -23.20
C THR A 22 25.87 -19.82 -23.09
N ALA A 23 26.04 -19.27 -21.87
CA ALA A 23 25.82 -17.85 -21.64
C ALA A 23 26.88 -17.02 -22.36
N ASN A 24 26.42 -15.97 -23.08
CA ASN A 24 27.31 -15.01 -23.74
C ASN A 24 27.95 -14.06 -22.73
N SER A 25 29.01 -13.37 -23.13
CA SER A 25 29.62 -12.29 -22.34
C SER A 25 28.57 -11.22 -22.01
N GLY A 26 28.53 -10.78 -20.74
CA GLY A 26 27.56 -9.80 -20.24
C GLY A 26 26.21 -10.39 -19.80
N PHE A 27 26.02 -11.71 -19.93
CA PHE A 27 24.83 -12.36 -19.37
C PHE A 27 24.79 -12.24 -17.84
N ASN A 28 23.63 -11.84 -17.31
CA ASN A 28 23.38 -11.73 -15.88
C ASN A 28 22.02 -12.34 -15.53
N ILE A 29 21.89 -12.79 -14.27
CA ILE A 29 20.64 -13.32 -13.73
C ILE A 29 20.20 -12.43 -12.57
N ILE A 30 18.97 -11.92 -12.64
CA ILE A 30 18.31 -11.20 -11.58
C ILE A 30 17.15 -12.06 -11.10
N VAL A 31 17.07 -12.27 -9.78
CA VAL A 31 15.96 -12.99 -9.14
C VAL A 31 15.20 -12.06 -8.24
N THR A 32 13.89 -12.27 -8.13
CA THR A 32 13.03 -11.57 -7.18
C THR A 32 12.40 -12.58 -6.24
N ALA A 33 12.31 -12.24 -4.96
CA ALA A 33 11.70 -13.06 -3.95
C ALA A 33 10.95 -12.21 -2.93
N ASN A 34 9.92 -12.77 -2.32
CA ASN A 34 9.18 -12.14 -1.24
C ASN A 34 9.85 -12.34 0.13
N THR A 35 10.81 -13.24 0.19
CA THR A 35 11.59 -13.57 1.38
C THR A 35 13.07 -13.48 1.06
N LYS A 36 13.91 -13.40 2.11
CA LYS A 36 15.37 -13.44 1.94
C LYS A 36 15.91 -14.85 1.69
N GLY A 37 15.07 -15.79 1.27
CA GLY A 37 15.44 -17.20 1.05
C GLY A 37 15.37 -18.07 2.31
N ARG A 38 15.06 -17.52 3.46
CA ARG A 38 14.96 -18.23 4.76
C ARG A 38 13.54 -18.72 5.09
N GLY A 39 12.64 -18.72 4.12
CA GLY A 39 11.22 -19.01 4.35
C GLY A 39 10.45 -17.80 4.90
N SER A 40 9.27 -18.07 5.46
CA SER A 40 8.41 -17.05 6.07
C SER A 40 8.36 -17.27 7.58
N ASP A 41 9.07 -16.45 8.33
CA ASP A 41 9.06 -16.51 9.80
C ASP A 41 7.69 -16.11 10.37
N ASP A 42 6.93 -15.32 9.63
CA ASP A 42 5.60 -14.80 9.97
C ASP A 42 4.43 -15.56 9.34
N GLY A 43 4.69 -16.68 8.64
CA GLY A 43 3.67 -17.50 7.98
C GLY A 43 3.00 -16.88 6.75
N ARG A 44 3.35 -15.65 6.34
CA ARG A 44 2.69 -14.95 5.23
C ARG A 44 2.98 -15.53 3.86
N TYR A 45 4.11 -16.18 3.73
CA TYR A 45 4.58 -16.79 2.48
C TYR A 45 4.77 -18.28 2.66
N VAL A 46 3.72 -18.98 3.08
CA VAL A 46 3.73 -20.43 3.39
C VAL A 46 4.29 -21.27 2.25
N ALA A 47 4.12 -20.82 1.00
CA ALA A 47 4.68 -21.46 -0.18
C ALA A 47 6.17 -21.13 -0.44
N ALA A 48 6.77 -20.23 0.34
CA ALA A 48 8.17 -19.88 0.19
C ALA A 48 9.04 -20.98 0.84
N SER A 49 9.66 -21.82 0.01
CA SER A 49 10.62 -22.81 0.46
C SER A 49 11.87 -22.12 1.01
N ILE A 50 12.44 -22.71 2.06
CA ILE A 50 13.78 -22.35 2.51
C ILE A 50 14.75 -22.72 1.39
N LEU A 51 15.51 -21.74 0.94
CA LEU A 51 16.56 -21.95 -0.07
C LEU A 51 17.86 -22.37 0.62
N ASP A 52 18.62 -23.22 -0.06
CA ASP A 52 19.95 -23.60 0.39
C ASP A 52 20.88 -22.38 0.40
N ASP A 53 21.61 -22.17 1.49
CA ASP A 53 22.57 -21.08 1.64
C ASP A 53 23.62 -21.10 0.51
N ALA A 54 24.08 -22.29 0.11
CA ALA A 54 25.00 -22.43 -1.02
C ALA A 54 24.40 -21.92 -2.35
N TRP A 55 23.08 -21.96 -2.50
CA TRP A 55 22.41 -21.38 -3.66
C TRP A 55 22.32 -19.86 -3.56
N LEU A 56 22.05 -19.32 -2.36
CA LEU A 56 21.97 -17.87 -2.10
C LEU A 56 23.33 -17.19 -2.29
N GLU A 57 24.42 -17.84 -1.89
CA GLU A 57 25.81 -17.36 -2.08
C GLU A 57 26.18 -17.10 -3.55
N ARG A 58 25.45 -17.68 -4.51
CA ARG A 58 25.66 -17.42 -5.93
C ARG A 58 25.10 -16.08 -6.40
N PHE A 59 24.37 -15.37 -5.52
CA PHE A 59 23.88 -14.01 -5.74
C PHE A 59 24.60 -13.04 -4.81
N PRO A 60 25.74 -12.49 -5.25
CA PRO A 60 26.61 -11.68 -4.37
C PRO A 60 26.00 -10.34 -3.98
N ILE A 61 24.95 -9.90 -4.69
CA ILE A 61 24.26 -8.64 -4.43
C ILE A 61 22.82 -8.93 -4.06
N THR A 62 22.41 -8.54 -2.85
CA THR A 62 21.02 -8.60 -2.40
C THR A 62 20.52 -7.18 -2.13
N ILE A 63 19.45 -6.80 -2.80
CA ILE A 63 18.83 -5.49 -2.66
C ILE A 63 17.47 -5.68 -1.99
N LYS A 64 17.24 -5.00 -0.87
CA LYS A 64 15.91 -4.89 -0.26
C LYS A 64 15.15 -3.79 -1.01
N GLN A 65 14.06 -4.18 -1.68
CA GLN A 65 13.18 -3.22 -2.33
C GLN A 65 12.19 -2.66 -1.31
N GLU A 66 12.34 -1.38 -0.98
CA GLU A 66 11.40 -0.65 -0.13
C GLU A 66 10.18 -0.20 -0.95
N TYR A 67 9.13 0.22 -0.23
CA TYR A 67 7.99 0.88 -0.88
C TYR A 67 8.44 2.18 -1.56
N PRO A 68 7.78 2.57 -2.65
CA PRO A 68 8.04 3.86 -3.28
C PRO A 68 7.82 5.00 -2.28
N SER A 69 8.56 6.10 -2.44
CA SER A 69 8.28 7.31 -1.67
C SER A 69 6.87 7.83 -1.94
N VAL A 70 6.30 8.56 -0.98
CA VAL A 70 4.97 9.18 -1.10
C VAL A 70 4.82 9.96 -2.41
N THR A 71 5.85 10.71 -2.81
CA THR A 71 5.86 11.47 -4.06
C THR A 71 5.72 10.56 -5.29
N VAL A 72 6.40 9.42 -5.29
CA VAL A 72 6.31 8.45 -6.39
C VAL A 72 4.96 7.74 -6.38
N GLU A 73 4.42 7.39 -5.21
CA GLU A 73 3.08 6.79 -5.11
C GLU A 73 1.98 7.74 -5.59
N LYS A 74 2.05 9.02 -5.23
CA LYS A 74 1.13 10.05 -5.76
C LYS A 74 1.18 10.10 -7.29
N LYS A 75 2.39 10.07 -7.86
CA LYS A 75 2.57 10.03 -9.32
C LYS A 75 2.02 8.76 -9.96
N ILE A 76 2.13 7.61 -9.29
CA ILE A 76 1.51 6.36 -9.76
C ILE A 76 -0.01 6.48 -9.72
N LEU A 77 -0.59 6.98 -8.62
CA LEU A 77 -2.04 7.10 -8.46
C LEU A 77 -2.65 8.14 -9.39
N SER A 78 -1.93 9.23 -9.72
CA SER A 78 -2.40 10.24 -10.68
C SER A 78 -2.60 9.69 -12.11
N SER A 79 -2.06 8.50 -12.40
CA SER A 79 -2.37 7.79 -13.65
C SER A 79 -3.74 7.11 -13.65
N TYR A 80 -4.41 7.05 -12.50
CA TYR A 80 -5.69 6.36 -12.32
C TYR A 80 -6.78 7.25 -11.72
N LEU A 81 -6.41 8.31 -11.01
CA LEU A 81 -7.31 9.24 -10.33
C LEU A 81 -7.03 10.67 -10.77
N THR A 82 -8.08 11.46 -10.85
CA THR A 82 -8.02 12.92 -11.11
C THR A 82 -8.12 13.75 -9.84
N GLU A 83 -8.72 13.19 -8.80
CA GLU A 83 -8.94 13.85 -7.51
C GLU A 83 -7.66 13.88 -6.68
N ALA A 84 -6.98 15.02 -6.67
CA ALA A 84 -5.71 15.19 -5.97
C ALA A 84 -5.82 14.97 -4.45
N ASP A 85 -6.92 15.40 -3.84
CA ASP A 85 -7.21 15.21 -2.42
C ASP A 85 -7.33 13.71 -2.06
N MET A 86 -8.03 12.92 -2.89
CA MET A 86 -8.12 11.48 -2.68
C MET A 86 -6.77 10.79 -2.81
N ILE A 87 -5.93 11.22 -3.77
CA ILE A 87 -4.57 10.71 -3.92
C ILE A 87 -3.76 10.98 -2.65
N ASP A 88 -3.86 12.19 -2.11
CA ASP A 88 -3.17 12.60 -0.90
C ASP A 88 -3.63 11.81 0.32
N HIS A 89 -4.94 11.62 0.47
CA HIS A 89 -5.51 10.83 1.57
C HIS A 89 -5.08 9.36 1.49
N LEU A 90 -5.16 8.73 0.31
CA LEU A 90 -4.77 7.34 0.13
C LEU A 90 -3.28 7.09 0.40
N THR A 91 -2.41 7.99 -0.07
CA THR A 91 -0.96 7.84 0.15
C THR A 91 -0.59 8.08 1.62
N ASN A 92 -1.19 9.06 2.28
CA ASN A 92 -0.98 9.31 3.71
C ASN A 92 -1.49 8.13 4.55
N TRP A 93 -2.69 7.65 4.27
CA TRP A 93 -3.29 6.49 4.94
C TRP A 93 -2.39 5.24 4.84
N SER A 94 -1.89 4.93 3.66
CA SER A 94 -1.02 3.76 3.48
C SER A 94 0.34 3.91 4.16
N ASP A 95 0.89 5.12 4.20
CA ASP A 95 2.15 5.42 4.89
C ASP A 95 2.02 5.22 6.41
N ILE A 96 0.92 5.70 7.01
CA ILE A 96 0.64 5.48 8.44
C ILE A 96 0.50 3.98 8.74
N ILE A 97 -0.26 3.24 7.94
CA ILE A 97 -0.43 1.79 8.12
C ILE A 97 0.92 1.07 8.05
N ARG A 98 1.77 1.38 7.07
CA ARG A 98 3.09 0.75 6.93
C ARG A 98 4.01 1.06 8.10
N LYS A 99 4.03 2.30 8.57
CA LYS A 99 4.80 2.68 9.75
C LYS A 99 4.32 1.96 11.01
N THR A 100 3.00 1.83 11.18
CA THR A 100 2.42 1.08 12.31
C THR A 100 2.73 -0.41 12.22
N PHE A 101 2.70 -0.97 11.00
CA PHE A 101 3.10 -2.35 10.74
C PHE A 101 4.57 -2.60 11.06
N ASP A 102 5.48 -1.72 10.61
CA ASP A 102 6.93 -1.82 10.87
C ASP A 102 7.24 -1.69 12.36
N ALA A 103 6.41 -0.96 13.13
CA ALA A 103 6.47 -0.86 14.58
C ALA A 103 5.83 -2.06 15.31
N GLY A 104 5.28 -3.04 14.59
CA GLY A 104 4.63 -4.22 15.16
C GLY A 104 3.21 -3.99 15.69
N GLY A 105 2.60 -2.84 15.40
CA GLY A 105 1.24 -2.50 15.85
C GLY A 105 0.12 -3.04 14.96
N LEU A 106 0.44 -3.59 13.79
CA LEU A 106 -0.50 -4.20 12.85
C LEU A 106 0.10 -5.48 12.27
N ASN A 107 -0.78 -6.43 11.94
CA ASN A 107 -0.38 -7.70 11.31
C ASN A 107 -0.42 -7.64 9.78
N ASP A 108 -1.08 -6.64 9.20
CA ASP A 108 -1.25 -6.47 7.76
C ASP A 108 -0.92 -5.05 7.32
N LEU A 109 -0.70 -4.88 6.01
CA LEU A 109 -0.33 -3.60 5.41
C LEU A 109 -1.03 -3.36 4.07
N ILE A 110 -1.02 -2.10 3.64
CA ILE A 110 -1.52 -1.66 2.34
C ILE A 110 -0.35 -1.46 1.38
N SER A 111 -0.26 -2.32 0.36
CA SER A 111 0.76 -2.21 -0.69
C SER A 111 0.37 -1.15 -1.73
N THR A 112 1.36 -0.61 -2.47
CA THR A 112 1.13 0.27 -3.63
C THR A 112 0.18 -0.36 -4.65
N ARG A 113 0.26 -1.68 -4.86
CA ARG A 113 -0.67 -2.41 -5.72
C ARG A 113 -2.11 -2.33 -5.20
N ARG A 114 -2.29 -2.38 -3.88
CA ARG A 114 -3.61 -2.24 -3.26
C ARG A 114 -4.17 -0.85 -3.47
N LEU A 115 -3.34 0.19 -3.36
CA LEU A 115 -3.75 1.57 -3.66
C LEU A 115 -4.22 1.72 -5.12
N VAL A 116 -3.50 1.13 -6.08
CA VAL A 116 -3.92 1.13 -7.49
C VAL A 116 -5.24 0.38 -7.68
N HIS A 117 -5.47 -0.73 -6.96
CA HIS A 117 -6.77 -1.44 -7.01
C HIS A 117 -7.89 -0.56 -6.45
N ILE A 118 -7.67 0.14 -5.33
CA ILE A 118 -8.65 1.07 -4.77
C ILE A 118 -8.98 2.17 -5.78
N ALA A 119 -7.96 2.78 -6.40
CA ALA A 119 -8.14 3.80 -7.42
C ALA A 119 -8.99 3.33 -8.60
N LYS A 120 -8.70 2.13 -9.12
CA LYS A 120 -9.49 1.52 -10.19
C LYS A 120 -10.91 1.19 -9.77
N THR A 121 -11.10 0.68 -8.55
CA THR A 121 -12.42 0.36 -8.00
C THR A 121 -13.23 1.63 -7.77
N TYR A 122 -12.60 2.71 -7.31
CA TYR A 122 -13.26 4.01 -7.18
C TYR A 122 -13.83 4.51 -8.52
N ASN A 123 -13.09 4.37 -9.61
CA ASN A 123 -13.60 4.75 -10.94
C ASN A 123 -14.85 3.96 -11.36
N LEU A 124 -15.07 2.78 -10.79
CA LEU A 124 -16.26 1.96 -11.06
C LEU A 124 -17.43 2.32 -10.14
N VAL A 125 -17.17 2.49 -8.83
CA VAL A 125 -18.24 2.63 -7.83
C VAL A 125 -18.54 4.08 -7.43
N GLN A 126 -17.65 5.03 -7.75
CA GLN A 126 -17.74 6.46 -7.44
C GLN A 126 -18.02 6.77 -5.96
N ASN A 127 -17.52 5.91 -5.07
CA ASN A 127 -17.63 6.05 -3.62
C ASN A 127 -16.32 5.61 -2.96
N ARG A 128 -15.65 6.54 -2.26
CA ARG A 128 -14.31 6.33 -1.66
C ARG A 128 -14.31 5.20 -0.64
N THR A 129 -15.21 5.27 0.33
CA THR A 129 -15.31 4.26 1.40
C THR A 129 -15.61 2.88 0.82
N LYS A 130 -16.56 2.80 -0.11
CA LYS A 130 -16.94 1.53 -0.74
C LYS A 130 -15.82 0.94 -1.57
N ALA A 131 -15.06 1.76 -2.29
CA ALA A 131 -13.90 1.32 -3.06
C ALA A 131 -12.81 0.71 -2.16
N ILE A 132 -12.55 1.35 -1.02
CA ILE A 132 -11.59 0.85 -0.03
C ILE A 132 -12.09 -0.46 0.58
N GLU A 133 -13.34 -0.47 1.08
CA GLU A 133 -13.97 -1.65 1.69
C GLU A 133 -13.85 -2.88 0.78
N LEU A 134 -14.26 -2.76 -0.49
CA LEU A 134 -14.18 -3.84 -1.47
C LEU A 134 -12.75 -4.35 -1.68
N CYS A 135 -11.77 -3.46 -1.66
CA CYS A 135 -10.38 -3.83 -1.86
C CYS A 135 -9.70 -4.43 -0.63
N ILE A 136 -10.24 -4.22 0.59
CA ILE A 136 -9.66 -4.73 1.84
C ILE A 136 -10.46 -5.91 2.42
N ASN A 137 -11.54 -6.36 1.80
CA ASN A 137 -12.39 -7.47 2.25
C ASN A 137 -11.65 -8.81 2.47
N ARG A 138 -10.45 -8.96 1.93
CA ARG A 138 -9.64 -10.17 2.15
C ARG A 138 -8.95 -10.23 3.52
N PHE A 139 -8.87 -9.10 4.23
CA PHE A 139 -8.33 -9.05 5.56
C PHE A 139 -9.38 -9.53 6.58
N ASP A 140 -8.93 -9.90 7.76
CA ASP A 140 -9.84 -10.20 8.87
C ASP A 140 -10.66 -8.95 9.27
N GLU A 141 -11.77 -9.17 9.98
CA GLU A 141 -12.70 -8.10 10.31
C GLU A 141 -12.11 -7.04 11.25
N GLU A 142 -11.19 -7.42 12.14
CA GLU A 142 -10.50 -6.49 13.03
C GLU A 142 -9.58 -5.55 12.24
N THR A 143 -8.72 -6.10 11.41
CA THR A 143 -7.83 -5.34 10.51
C THR A 143 -8.62 -4.43 9.58
N LYS A 144 -9.70 -4.94 8.98
CA LYS A 144 -10.56 -4.19 8.09
C LYS A 144 -11.21 -2.99 8.78
N THR A 145 -11.76 -3.21 9.98
CA THR A 145 -12.35 -2.16 10.81
C THR A 145 -11.33 -1.09 11.18
N ALA A 146 -10.12 -1.52 11.60
CA ALA A 146 -9.03 -0.60 11.93
C ALA A 146 -8.60 0.25 10.72
N PHE A 147 -8.49 -0.35 9.54
CA PHE A 147 -8.12 0.35 8.32
C PHE A 147 -9.17 1.38 7.89
N LEU A 148 -10.46 1.03 7.95
CA LEU A 148 -11.55 1.96 7.64
C LEU A 148 -11.63 3.10 8.66
N ALA A 149 -11.50 2.80 9.95
CA ALA A 149 -11.48 3.79 11.00
C ALA A 149 -10.30 4.77 10.87
N LEU A 150 -9.14 4.28 10.43
CA LEU A 150 -7.99 5.13 10.15
C LEU A 150 -8.23 6.00 8.91
N TYR A 151 -8.80 5.43 7.84
CA TYR A 151 -9.09 6.19 6.62
C TYR A 151 -10.08 7.33 6.90
N SER A 152 -11.12 7.08 7.71
CA SER A 152 -12.10 8.10 8.09
C SER A 152 -11.50 9.27 8.88
N LYS A 153 -10.35 9.07 9.53
CA LYS A 153 -9.61 10.15 10.21
C LYS A 153 -8.70 10.92 9.24
N VAL A 154 -8.26 10.28 8.17
CA VAL A 154 -7.37 10.87 7.17
C VAL A 154 -8.15 11.64 6.12
N ASP A 155 -9.34 11.14 5.74
CA ASP A 155 -10.22 11.77 4.74
C ASP A 155 -11.44 12.42 5.43
N PRO A 156 -11.42 13.74 5.67
CA PRO A 156 -12.51 14.44 6.33
C PRO A 156 -13.78 14.51 5.46
N THR A 157 -13.69 14.22 4.17
CA THR A 157 -14.85 14.30 3.26
C THR A 157 -15.85 13.16 3.46
N ILE A 158 -15.42 12.06 4.06
CA ILE A 158 -16.29 10.89 4.32
C ILE A 158 -16.97 10.94 5.70
N ASN A 159 -16.41 11.70 6.63
CA ASN A 159 -17.02 12.03 7.91
C ASN A 159 -16.93 13.55 8.10
N PRO A 160 -17.79 14.34 7.48
CA PRO A 160 -17.79 15.79 7.74
C PRO A 160 -18.01 15.98 9.25
N VAL A 161 -17.00 16.57 9.93
CA VAL A 161 -17.19 17.05 11.30
C VAL A 161 -18.45 17.93 11.26
N PRO A 162 -19.47 17.70 12.12
CA PRO A 162 -20.61 18.59 12.20
C PRO A 162 -20.04 20.00 12.40
N GLN A 163 -20.27 20.89 11.44
CA GLN A 163 -19.92 22.29 11.62
C GLN A 163 -20.63 22.71 12.89
N ALA A 164 -19.87 23.18 13.88
CA ALA A 164 -20.44 23.83 15.04
C ALA A 164 -21.43 24.87 14.48
N PRO A 165 -22.68 24.97 15.00
CA PRO A 165 -23.64 25.93 14.50
C PRO A 165 -22.92 27.27 14.51
N GLU A 166 -22.89 27.94 13.36
CA GLU A 166 -22.41 29.31 13.26
C GLU A 166 -23.10 30.07 14.37
N ALA A 167 -22.32 30.68 15.25
CA ALA A 167 -22.84 31.49 16.31
C ALA A 167 -23.72 32.53 15.64
N THR A 168 -25.03 32.38 15.79
CA THR A 168 -26.02 33.35 15.35
C THR A 168 -25.56 34.68 15.92
N THR A 169 -25.17 35.55 15.01
CA THR A 169 -24.78 36.93 15.32
C THR A 169 -25.81 37.48 16.30
N SER A 170 -25.33 37.86 17.47
CA SER A 170 -26.13 38.45 18.53
C SER A 170 -27.10 39.44 17.91
N GLU A 171 -28.40 39.15 18.01
CA GLU A 171 -29.45 40.13 17.77
C GLU A 171 -29.10 41.36 18.57
N ASN A 172 -29.01 42.51 17.90
CA ASN A 172 -28.80 43.80 18.54
C ASN A 172 -29.98 44.10 19.47
N ILE A 173 -29.80 43.79 20.74
CA ILE A 173 -30.73 44.19 21.78
C ILE A 173 -30.61 45.72 21.88
N THR A 174 -31.57 46.41 21.32
CA THR A 174 -31.66 47.88 21.49
C THR A 174 -32.48 48.18 22.74
N ILE A 175 -31.83 48.72 23.75
CA ILE A 175 -32.49 49.22 24.97
C ILE A 175 -32.99 50.62 24.69
N ASN A 176 -34.27 50.79 24.74
CA ASN A 176 -34.92 52.14 24.61
C ASN A 176 -34.61 52.99 25.84
N PRO A 177 -34.68 54.34 25.73
CA PRO A 177 -34.45 55.24 26.85
C PRO A 177 -35.45 55.11 28.02
N ASP A 178 -36.57 54.42 27.82
CA ASP A 178 -37.62 54.14 28.81
C ASP A 178 -37.43 52.79 29.53
N GLY A 179 -36.33 52.07 29.23
CA GLY A 179 -36.01 50.79 29.86
C GLY A 179 -36.71 49.57 29.24
N SER A 180 -37.42 49.69 28.14
CA SER A 180 -38.04 48.57 27.43
C SER A 180 -37.02 47.89 26.44
N VAL A 181 -37.10 46.57 26.32
CA VAL A 181 -36.27 45.77 25.45
C VAL A 181 -37.11 45.29 24.26
N ASN A 182 -36.68 45.61 23.04
CA ASN A 182 -37.22 44.98 21.82
C ASN A 182 -36.33 43.77 21.48
N ILE A 183 -36.98 42.62 21.36
CA ILE A 183 -36.44 41.36 20.89
C ILE A 183 -36.73 41.20 19.40
#